data_0143e9a3405305712cb858e89e2bf88b
#
_entry.id   0143e9a3405305712cb858e89e2bf88b
#
_cell.length_a   1.000
_cell.length_b   1.000
_cell.length_c   1.000
_cell.angle_alpha   90.00
_cell.angle_beta   90.00
_cell.angle_gamma   90.00
#
_symmetry.space_group_name_H-M   'P 1'
#
loop_
_entity.id
_entity.type
_entity.pdbx_description
1 polymer ?
#
loop_
_entity_poly.entity_id
_entity_poly.type
_entity_poly.pdbx_seq_one_letter_code
_entity_poly.pdbx_strand_id
1 'polypeptide(L)'
;MAEIDKESIWDRYGIEPVINGQGHTTVLGGSSLSAEVISARLAATYLFVDIKQLLTKTGEMIAPMLGAESALVTAGSATAITLGAAACLTGLDKAKTSQLPNTDGINNEVVMFKRMLNPELGHRYWRCFETVGCKLVLVGDDDSGTIKQMEDAITPKTAIIHYLPRAWRQGNLPTPEEVIELANQYKIPVFID
;
A
#
# COMPACT_ATOMS: atom_id res chain seq x y z
N MET A 1 -15.00 -5.44 -33.96
CA MET A 1 -14.52 -6.09 -32.70
C MET A 1 -15.49 -7.23 -32.43
N ALA A 2 -14.98 -8.48 -32.38
CA ALA A 2 -15.84 -9.59 -32.03
C ALA A 2 -16.36 -9.35 -30.59
N GLU A 3 -17.67 -9.41 -30.41
CA GLU A 3 -18.28 -9.45 -29.10
C GLU A 3 -17.70 -10.67 -28.37
N ILE A 4 -16.96 -10.45 -27.29
CA ILE A 4 -16.47 -11.56 -26.47
C ILE A 4 -17.70 -12.14 -25.82
N ASP A 5 -18.09 -13.32 -26.26
CA ASP A 5 -19.15 -14.09 -25.66
C ASP A 5 -18.74 -14.39 -24.20
N LYS A 6 -19.25 -13.57 -23.29
CA LYS A 6 -18.90 -13.64 -21.87
C LYS A 6 -19.39 -14.93 -21.21
N GLU A 7 -20.46 -15.50 -21.72
CA GLU A 7 -21.01 -16.77 -21.22
C GLU A 7 -20.08 -17.94 -21.55
N SER A 8 -19.55 -17.99 -22.79
CA SER A 8 -18.73 -19.12 -23.23
C SER A 8 -17.41 -19.31 -22.48
N ILE A 9 -16.80 -18.21 -21.95
CA ILE A 9 -15.53 -18.29 -21.23
C ILE A 9 -15.73 -18.85 -19.83
N TRP A 10 -16.72 -18.37 -19.10
CA TRP A 10 -16.95 -18.77 -17.73
C TRP A 10 -17.60 -20.16 -17.64
N ASP A 11 -18.54 -20.45 -18.53
CA ASP A 11 -19.16 -21.77 -18.65
C ASP A 11 -18.14 -22.88 -18.90
N ARG A 12 -17.13 -22.59 -19.75
CA ARG A 12 -16.02 -23.51 -20.01
C ARG A 12 -15.25 -23.95 -18.76
N TYR A 13 -15.19 -23.08 -17.75
CA TYR A 13 -14.49 -23.33 -16.50
C TYR A 13 -15.43 -23.63 -15.34
N GLY A 14 -16.73 -23.71 -15.57
CA GLY A 14 -17.73 -23.93 -14.51
C GLY A 14 -17.78 -22.82 -13.48
N ILE A 15 -17.52 -21.56 -13.91
CA ILE A 15 -17.51 -20.39 -13.03
C ILE A 15 -18.76 -19.57 -13.30
N GLU A 16 -19.55 -19.33 -12.26
CA GLU A 16 -20.72 -18.46 -12.33
C GLU A 16 -20.30 -16.97 -12.19
N PRO A 17 -20.66 -16.11 -13.15
CA PRO A 17 -20.42 -14.68 -13.05
C PRO A 17 -21.17 -14.06 -11.87
N VAL A 18 -20.52 -13.12 -11.19
CA VAL A 18 -21.08 -12.40 -10.04
C VAL A 18 -21.44 -10.96 -10.44
N ILE A 19 -22.62 -10.49 -10.02
CA ILE A 19 -22.97 -9.08 -10.11
C ILE A 19 -22.28 -8.35 -8.96
N ASN A 20 -21.24 -7.57 -9.29
CA ASN A 20 -20.46 -6.85 -8.30
C ASN A 20 -21.14 -5.53 -7.91
N GLY A 21 -21.75 -5.48 -6.72
CA GLY A 21 -22.29 -4.26 -6.10
C GLY A 21 -21.35 -3.59 -5.10
N GLN A 22 -20.13 -4.12 -4.88
CA GLN A 22 -19.17 -3.60 -3.88
C GLN A 22 -18.13 -2.63 -4.47
N GLY A 23 -18.13 -2.42 -5.80
CA GLY A 23 -17.11 -1.62 -6.47
C GLY A 23 -15.79 -2.39 -6.65
N HIS A 24 -14.65 -1.74 -6.42
CA HIS A 24 -13.33 -2.33 -6.61
C HIS A 24 -12.94 -3.21 -5.41
N THR A 25 -13.23 -4.48 -5.45
CA THR A 25 -12.82 -5.44 -4.42
C THR A 25 -11.95 -6.55 -4.99
N THR A 26 -10.83 -6.82 -4.32
CA THR A 26 -9.81 -7.78 -4.77
C THR A 26 -10.36 -9.19 -4.93
N VAL A 27 -11.26 -9.62 -4.05
CA VAL A 27 -11.87 -10.97 -4.10
C VAL A 27 -12.76 -11.17 -5.32
N LEU A 28 -13.19 -10.09 -5.97
CA LEU A 28 -13.95 -10.13 -7.22
C LEU A 28 -13.13 -9.66 -8.44
N GLY A 29 -11.81 -9.64 -8.33
CA GLY A 29 -10.90 -9.28 -9.42
C GLY A 29 -10.62 -7.78 -9.56
N GLY A 30 -11.07 -6.95 -8.62
CA GLY A 30 -10.85 -5.50 -8.65
C GLY A 30 -11.92 -4.76 -9.47
N SER A 31 -11.48 -3.86 -10.35
CA SER A 31 -12.37 -3.03 -11.17
C SER A 31 -12.53 -3.56 -12.59
N SER A 32 -13.71 -3.40 -13.18
CA SER A 32 -13.88 -3.54 -14.62
C SER A 32 -13.12 -2.43 -15.35
N LEU A 33 -12.35 -2.79 -16.35
CA LEU A 33 -11.58 -1.85 -17.16
C LEU A 33 -12.47 -1.22 -18.25
N SER A 34 -12.22 0.06 -18.57
CA SER A 34 -12.86 0.71 -19.73
C SER A 34 -12.34 0.13 -21.05
N ALA A 35 -13.09 0.33 -22.12
CA ALA A 35 -12.69 -0.15 -23.45
C ALA A 35 -11.34 0.43 -23.90
N GLU A 36 -11.06 1.70 -23.55
CA GLU A 36 -9.79 2.37 -23.86
C GLU A 36 -8.62 1.69 -23.14
N VAL A 37 -8.79 1.37 -21.85
CA VAL A 37 -7.74 0.70 -21.06
C VAL A 37 -7.50 -0.72 -21.56
N ILE A 38 -8.57 -1.45 -21.92
CA ILE A 38 -8.45 -2.79 -22.50
C ILE A 38 -7.70 -2.72 -23.84
N SER A 39 -8.03 -1.76 -24.69
CA SER A 39 -7.38 -1.56 -25.99
C SER A 39 -5.89 -1.21 -25.86
N ALA A 40 -5.56 -0.29 -24.95
CA ALA A 40 -4.18 0.09 -24.65
C ALA A 40 -3.36 -1.10 -24.10
N ARG A 41 -3.94 -1.87 -23.18
CA ARG A 41 -3.32 -3.08 -22.65
C ARG A 41 -3.05 -4.12 -23.74
N LEU A 42 -4.03 -4.33 -24.63
CA LEU A 42 -3.86 -5.27 -25.74
C LEU A 42 -2.73 -4.82 -26.68
N ALA A 43 -2.71 -3.54 -27.06
CA ALA A 43 -1.66 -2.98 -27.90
C ALA A 43 -0.26 -3.14 -27.26
N ALA A 44 -0.14 -2.88 -25.97
CA ALA A 44 1.12 -3.03 -25.22
C ALA A 44 1.64 -4.48 -25.17
N THR A 45 0.75 -5.48 -25.28
CA THR A 45 1.13 -6.90 -25.20
C THR A 45 2.03 -7.34 -26.36
N TYR A 46 1.98 -6.66 -27.49
CA TYR A 46 2.74 -7.01 -28.69
C TYR A 46 4.14 -6.39 -28.76
N LEU A 47 4.51 -5.55 -27.78
CA LEU A 47 5.76 -4.77 -27.82
C LEU A 47 6.60 -5.07 -26.57
N PHE A 48 7.90 -5.20 -26.79
CA PHE A 48 8.87 -5.22 -25.70
C PHE A 48 9.35 -3.79 -25.42
N VAL A 49 9.42 -3.43 -24.15
CA VAL A 49 9.89 -2.11 -23.69
C VAL A 49 10.87 -2.26 -22.53
N ASP A 50 11.74 -1.31 -22.32
CA ASP A 50 12.54 -1.21 -21.11
C ASP A 50 11.62 -0.89 -19.92
N ILE A 51 11.53 -1.84 -18.98
CA ILE A 51 10.62 -1.73 -17.82
C ILE A 51 11.05 -0.58 -16.90
N LYS A 52 12.34 -0.29 -16.76
CA LYS A 52 12.79 0.84 -15.94
C LYS A 52 12.33 2.16 -16.55
N GLN A 53 12.47 2.30 -17.87
CA GLN A 53 11.99 3.47 -18.60
C GLN A 53 10.47 3.60 -18.47
N LEU A 54 9.72 2.50 -18.60
CA LEU A 54 8.26 2.49 -18.46
C LEU A 54 7.85 2.97 -17.06
N LEU A 55 8.44 2.41 -15.98
CA LEU A 55 8.15 2.80 -14.61
C LEU A 55 8.47 4.29 -14.36
N THR A 56 9.62 4.76 -14.85
CA THR A 56 10.00 6.17 -14.71
C THR A 56 8.99 7.07 -15.40
N LYS A 57 8.67 6.80 -16.68
CA LYS A 57 7.76 7.66 -17.47
C LYS A 57 6.33 7.64 -16.93
N THR A 58 5.82 6.50 -16.51
CA THR A 58 4.50 6.43 -15.89
C THR A 58 4.46 7.15 -14.54
N GLY A 59 5.52 7.08 -13.74
CA GLY A 59 5.65 7.84 -12.50
C GLY A 59 5.66 9.35 -12.74
N GLU A 60 6.45 9.84 -13.71
CA GLU A 60 6.49 11.25 -14.12
C GLU A 60 5.13 11.78 -14.60
N MET A 61 4.31 10.94 -15.22
CA MET A 61 2.96 11.31 -15.66
C MET A 61 1.93 11.33 -14.52
N ILE A 62 2.02 10.38 -13.59
CA ILE A 62 1.02 10.21 -12.53
C ILE A 62 1.26 11.19 -11.37
N ALA A 63 2.51 11.44 -11.00
CA ALA A 63 2.83 12.28 -9.84
C ALA A 63 2.16 13.67 -9.89
N PRO A 64 2.20 14.43 -11.00
CA PRO A 64 1.51 15.72 -11.07
C PRO A 64 -0.01 15.63 -10.95
N MET A 65 -0.62 14.53 -11.42
CA MET A 65 -2.07 14.32 -11.32
C MET A 65 -2.52 14.16 -9.88
N LEU A 66 -1.62 13.68 -9.01
CA LEU A 66 -1.85 13.45 -7.59
C LEU A 66 -1.30 14.58 -6.70
N GLY A 67 -0.63 15.58 -7.27
CA GLY A 67 0.07 16.62 -6.51
C GLY A 67 1.24 16.06 -5.67
N ALA A 68 1.82 14.93 -6.10
CA ALA A 68 2.92 14.24 -5.42
C ALA A 68 4.27 14.55 -6.09
N GLU A 69 5.37 14.43 -5.34
CA GLU A 69 6.73 14.61 -5.87
C GLU A 69 7.12 13.48 -6.84
N SER A 70 6.66 12.26 -6.56
CA SER A 70 6.91 11.09 -7.41
C SER A 70 5.80 10.07 -7.29
N ALA A 71 5.72 9.15 -8.25
CA ALA A 71 4.79 8.02 -8.23
C ALA A 71 5.45 6.77 -8.80
N LEU A 72 5.02 5.61 -8.31
CA LEU A 72 5.46 4.31 -8.79
C LEU A 72 4.25 3.42 -9.04
N VAL A 73 4.14 2.89 -10.25
CA VAL A 73 3.13 1.90 -10.60
C VAL A 73 3.61 0.52 -10.15
N THR A 74 2.75 -0.20 -9.44
CA THR A 74 3.05 -1.54 -8.91
C THR A 74 2.02 -2.57 -9.35
N ALA A 75 2.30 -3.85 -9.11
CA ALA A 75 1.39 -4.94 -9.43
C ALA A 75 0.12 -5.00 -8.56
N GLY A 76 0.01 -4.12 -7.56
CA GLY A 76 -1.15 -4.03 -6.67
C GLY A 76 -0.78 -3.37 -5.33
N SER A 77 -1.77 -3.07 -4.50
CA SER A 77 -1.59 -2.36 -3.21
C SER A 77 -0.64 -3.09 -2.26
N ALA A 78 -0.73 -4.41 -2.13
CA ALA A 78 0.20 -5.16 -1.29
C ALA A 78 1.67 -4.96 -1.72
N THR A 79 1.94 -4.97 -3.02
CA THR A 79 3.29 -4.68 -3.55
C THR A 79 3.69 -3.23 -3.29
N ALA A 80 2.75 -2.28 -3.41
CA ALA A 80 3.02 -0.88 -3.11
C ALA A 80 3.41 -0.66 -1.65
N ILE A 81 2.67 -1.28 -0.70
CA ILE A 81 2.98 -1.20 0.73
C ILE A 81 4.36 -1.83 1.01
N THR A 82 4.62 -3.01 0.47
CA THR A 82 5.91 -3.72 0.66
C THR A 82 7.07 -2.88 0.15
N LEU A 83 6.99 -2.35 -1.07
CA LEU A 83 8.06 -1.52 -1.66
C LEU A 83 8.21 -0.18 -0.95
N GLY A 84 7.11 0.47 -0.55
CA GLY A 84 7.15 1.70 0.23
C GLY A 84 7.80 1.51 1.60
N ALA A 85 7.46 0.42 2.29
CA ALA A 85 8.09 0.05 3.55
C ALA A 85 9.60 -0.19 3.36
N ALA A 86 10.00 -0.99 2.35
CA ALA A 86 11.40 -1.23 2.03
C ALA A 86 12.14 0.08 1.77
N ALA A 87 11.55 1.01 1.03
CA ALA A 87 12.14 2.32 0.76
C ALA A 87 12.34 3.16 2.02
N CYS A 88 11.39 3.14 2.96
CA CYS A 88 11.52 3.82 4.25
C CYS A 88 12.67 3.22 5.10
N LEU A 89 12.89 1.90 5.04
CA LEU A 89 13.96 1.24 5.80
C LEU A 89 15.35 1.49 5.20
N THR A 90 15.46 1.52 3.88
CA THR A 90 16.73 1.47 3.19
C THR A 90 17.14 2.77 2.51
N GLY A 91 16.19 3.65 2.23
CA GLY A 91 16.45 4.82 1.39
C GLY A 91 17.06 4.40 0.05
N LEU A 92 18.17 5.06 -0.31
CA LEU A 92 18.94 4.76 -1.54
C LEU A 92 20.14 3.83 -1.30
N ASP A 93 20.26 3.26 -0.10
CA ASP A 93 21.38 2.38 0.26
C ASP A 93 21.19 0.99 -0.34
N LYS A 94 22.00 0.68 -1.36
CA LYS A 94 21.93 -0.60 -2.07
C LYS A 94 22.30 -1.80 -1.20
N ALA A 95 23.20 -1.61 -0.22
CA ALA A 95 23.62 -2.69 0.67
C ALA A 95 22.46 -3.08 1.59
N LYS A 96 21.80 -2.09 2.20
CA LYS A 96 20.59 -2.31 3.01
C LYS A 96 19.47 -2.93 2.16
N THR A 97 19.25 -2.45 0.94
CA THR A 97 18.22 -3.01 0.05
C THR A 97 18.48 -4.49 -0.24
N SER A 98 19.73 -4.86 -0.50
CA SER A 98 20.10 -6.26 -0.76
C SER A 98 20.04 -7.15 0.48
N GLN A 99 20.09 -6.56 1.67
CA GLN A 99 20.04 -7.28 2.95
C GLN A 99 18.63 -7.69 3.34
N LEU A 100 17.59 -6.94 2.88
CA LEU A 100 16.21 -7.24 3.23
C LEU A 100 15.81 -8.68 2.82
N PRO A 101 15.01 -9.38 3.60
CA PRO A 101 14.26 -8.93 4.79
C PRO A 101 15.06 -8.98 6.11
N ASN A 102 16.37 -9.31 6.09
CA ASN A 102 17.20 -9.18 7.28
C ASN A 102 17.41 -7.69 7.60
N THR A 103 16.95 -7.26 8.76
CA THR A 103 17.03 -5.86 9.22
C THR A 103 18.04 -5.62 10.32
N ASP A 104 19.05 -6.51 10.47
CA ASP A 104 20.13 -6.31 11.45
C ASP A 104 20.88 -5.00 11.16
N GLY A 105 20.93 -4.11 12.14
CA GLY A 105 21.53 -2.78 11.99
C GLY A 105 20.71 -1.76 11.20
N ILE A 106 19.48 -2.10 10.80
CA ILE A 106 18.54 -1.21 10.11
C ILE A 106 17.40 -0.84 11.08
N ASN A 107 17.03 0.43 11.12
CA ASN A 107 15.83 0.85 11.85
C ASN A 107 14.61 0.23 11.16
N ASN A 108 13.79 -0.52 11.91
CA ASN A 108 12.76 -1.36 11.33
C ASN A 108 11.43 -1.35 12.08
N GLU A 109 11.27 -0.48 13.08
CA GLU A 109 10.03 -0.40 13.83
C GLU A 109 8.99 0.44 13.06
N VAL A 110 7.75 -0.09 13.01
CA VAL A 110 6.57 0.59 12.46
C VAL A 110 5.62 0.85 13.61
N VAL A 111 5.48 2.10 14.01
CA VAL A 111 4.53 2.51 15.04
C VAL A 111 3.15 2.68 14.42
N MET A 112 2.15 2.02 14.98
CA MET A 112 0.77 2.08 14.49
C MET A 112 -0.24 1.78 15.59
N PHE A 113 -1.47 2.25 15.44
CA PHE A 113 -2.52 1.94 16.40
C PHE A 113 -2.96 0.48 16.28
N LYS A 114 -3.14 -0.19 17.43
CA LYS A 114 -3.59 -1.59 17.51
C LYS A 114 -4.93 -1.80 16.78
N ARG A 115 -5.84 -0.85 16.86
CA ARG A 115 -7.12 -0.85 16.13
C ARG A 115 -6.95 -1.13 14.63
N MET A 116 -5.86 -0.68 14.02
CA MET A 116 -5.60 -0.88 12.58
C MET A 116 -5.38 -2.35 12.20
N LEU A 117 -5.18 -3.23 13.18
CA LEU A 117 -5.10 -4.67 12.97
C LEU A 117 -6.48 -5.35 12.90
N ASN A 118 -7.57 -4.63 13.20
CA ASN A 118 -8.91 -5.20 13.18
C ASN A 118 -9.25 -5.69 11.76
N PRO A 119 -9.55 -6.97 11.56
CA PRO A 119 -9.87 -7.53 10.25
C PRO A 119 -11.10 -6.88 9.58
N GLU A 120 -12.01 -6.29 10.36
CA GLU A 120 -13.20 -5.60 9.85
C GLU A 120 -12.85 -4.28 9.14
N LEU A 121 -11.69 -3.68 9.47
CA LEU A 121 -11.22 -2.44 8.86
C LEU A 121 -10.53 -2.67 7.51
N GLY A 122 -10.12 -3.88 7.22
CA GLY A 122 -9.46 -4.20 5.98
C GLY A 122 -8.80 -5.58 6.02
N HIS A 123 -8.14 -5.92 4.93
CA HIS A 123 -7.34 -7.13 4.84
C HIS A 123 -6.06 -6.98 5.67
N ARG A 124 -5.40 -8.08 5.96
CA ARG A 124 -4.18 -8.15 6.78
C ARG A 124 -2.96 -7.49 6.10
N TYR A 125 -3.12 -6.24 5.65
CA TYR A 125 -2.12 -5.45 4.90
C TYR A 125 -0.85 -5.17 5.73
N TRP A 126 -0.92 -5.14 7.06
CA TRP A 126 0.27 -4.98 7.91
C TRP A 126 1.33 -6.08 7.69
N ARG A 127 0.94 -7.23 7.18
CA ARG A 127 1.87 -8.29 6.79
C ARG A 127 2.82 -7.87 5.69
N CYS A 128 2.45 -6.87 4.89
CA CYS A 128 3.34 -6.31 3.89
C CYS A 128 4.56 -5.63 4.52
N PHE A 129 4.40 -5.03 5.70
CA PHE A 129 5.52 -4.51 6.49
C PHE A 129 6.39 -5.63 7.03
N GLU A 130 5.79 -6.68 7.60
CA GLU A 130 6.52 -7.84 8.14
C GLU A 130 7.32 -8.56 7.05
N THR A 131 6.82 -8.58 5.80
CA THR A 131 7.49 -9.21 4.65
C THR A 131 8.88 -8.63 4.38
N VAL A 132 9.11 -7.37 4.68
CA VAL A 132 10.43 -6.71 4.52
C VAL A 132 11.21 -6.63 5.83
N GLY A 133 10.77 -7.30 6.87
CA GLY A 133 11.48 -7.38 8.16
C GLY A 133 11.13 -6.27 9.15
N CYS A 134 10.04 -5.53 8.93
CA CYS A 134 9.56 -4.57 9.90
C CYS A 134 9.01 -5.27 11.16
N LYS A 135 9.16 -4.59 12.29
CA LYS A 135 8.53 -4.94 13.57
C LYS A 135 7.40 -3.98 13.87
N LEU A 136 6.21 -4.50 14.09
CA LEU A 136 5.07 -3.68 14.47
C LEU A 136 5.17 -3.28 15.94
N VAL A 137 5.08 -1.99 16.22
CA VAL A 137 4.97 -1.40 17.55
C VAL A 137 3.56 -0.87 17.69
N LEU A 138 2.74 -1.62 18.43
CA LEU A 138 1.31 -1.35 18.55
C LEU A 138 1.04 -0.43 19.72
N VAL A 139 0.25 0.62 19.50
CA VAL A 139 -0.16 1.58 20.53
C VAL A 139 -1.68 1.68 20.63
N GLY A 140 -2.15 2.09 21.81
CA GLY A 140 -3.60 2.12 22.08
C GLY A 140 -4.19 0.72 22.30
N ASP A 141 -5.50 0.63 22.12
CA ASP A 141 -6.28 -0.60 22.25
C ASP A 141 -7.06 -0.91 20.96
N ASP A 142 -8.04 -1.82 21.04
CA ASP A 142 -8.81 -2.26 19.88
C ASP A 142 -9.81 -1.18 19.38
N ASP A 143 -10.08 -0.14 20.17
CA ASP A 143 -11.07 0.90 19.88
C ASP A 143 -10.49 2.33 19.84
N SER A 144 -9.40 2.58 20.56
CA SER A 144 -8.86 3.92 20.77
C SER A 144 -7.35 3.99 20.81
N GLY A 145 -6.85 5.22 20.64
CA GLY A 145 -5.43 5.53 20.80
C GLY A 145 -5.21 7.03 20.80
N THR A 146 -4.10 7.49 21.39
CA THR A 146 -3.77 8.91 21.50
C THR A 146 -2.42 9.23 20.87
N ILE A 147 -2.22 10.50 20.49
CA ILE A 147 -0.93 11.02 20.03
C ILE A 147 0.16 10.77 21.07
N LYS A 148 -0.16 10.97 22.36
CA LYS A 148 0.82 10.75 23.43
C LYS A 148 1.31 9.29 23.49
N GLN A 149 0.42 8.33 23.33
CA GLN A 149 0.80 6.92 23.27
C GLN A 149 1.68 6.61 22.06
N MET A 150 1.38 7.24 20.91
CA MET A 150 2.20 7.09 19.71
C MET A 150 3.58 7.72 19.89
N GLU A 151 3.65 8.91 20.47
CA GLU A 151 4.89 9.59 20.79
C GLU A 151 5.77 8.79 21.75
N ASP A 152 5.19 8.26 22.82
CA ASP A 152 5.91 7.45 23.82
C ASP A 152 6.47 6.13 23.25
N ALA A 153 5.92 5.67 22.13
CA ALA A 153 6.37 4.46 21.43
C ALA A 153 7.48 4.72 20.40
N ILE A 154 7.79 5.97 20.10
CA ILE A 154 8.87 6.34 19.17
C ILE A 154 10.22 6.04 19.81
N THR A 155 11.05 5.27 19.12
CA THR A 155 12.42 4.92 19.52
C THR A 155 13.42 5.32 18.43
N PRO A 156 14.72 5.27 18.69
CA PRO A 156 15.73 5.43 17.62
C PRO A 156 15.65 4.38 16.51
N LYS A 157 14.89 3.30 16.72
CA LYS A 157 14.66 2.25 15.72
C LYS A 157 13.38 2.47 14.91
N THR A 158 12.57 3.47 15.25
CA THR A 158 11.34 3.77 14.51
C THR A 158 11.71 4.27 13.11
N ALA A 159 11.25 3.54 12.11
CA ALA A 159 11.49 3.85 10.70
C ALA A 159 10.24 4.42 10.02
N ILE A 160 9.06 4.08 10.52
CA ILE A 160 7.77 4.42 9.89
C ILE A 160 6.73 4.67 10.98
N ILE A 161 5.90 5.68 10.79
CA ILE A 161 4.58 5.76 11.44
C ILE A 161 3.54 5.39 10.39
N HIS A 162 2.78 4.33 10.66
CA HIS A 162 1.71 3.89 9.74
C HIS A 162 0.36 4.38 10.21
N TYR A 163 -0.45 4.86 9.26
CA TYR A 163 -1.79 5.36 9.53
C TYR A 163 -2.80 4.89 8.48
N LEU A 164 -3.97 4.43 8.96
CA LEU A 164 -5.10 4.02 8.13
C LEU A 164 -6.28 4.96 8.38
N PRO A 165 -6.61 5.90 7.45
CA PRO A 165 -7.68 6.87 7.65
C PRO A 165 -9.07 6.25 7.88
N ARG A 166 -9.29 5.04 7.34
CA ARG A 166 -10.54 4.30 7.59
C ARG A 166 -10.70 3.94 9.07
N ALA A 167 -9.61 3.60 9.76
CA ALA A 167 -9.63 3.26 11.19
C ALA A 167 -10.02 4.48 12.04
N TRP A 168 -9.56 5.69 11.67
CA TRP A 168 -9.96 6.93 12.31
C TRP A 168 -11.46 7.22 12.18
N ARG A 169 -12.01 7.07 10.97
CA ARG A 169 -13.45 7.32 10.73
C ARG A 169 -14.39 6.41 11.52
N GLN A 170 -13.90 5.28 12.00
CA GLN A 170 -14.68 4.24 12.70
C GLN A 170 -14.29 4.07 14.17
N GLY A 171 -13.42 4.93 14.71
CA GLY A 171 -12.93 4.81 16.09
C GLY A 171 -12.45 6.11 16.69
N ASN A 172 -11.96 6.03 17.93
CA ASN A 172 -11.40 7.16 18.68
C ASN A 172 -9.89 7.20 18.47
N LEU A 173 -9.46 7.55 17.26
CA LEU A 173 -8.05 7.76 16.94
C LEU A 173 -7.78 9.25 16.62
N PRO A 174 -6.55 9.72 16.80
CA PRO A 174 -6.12 11.03 16.33
C PRO A 174 -6.39 11.20 14.83
N THR A 175 -6.51 12.45 14.40
CA THR A 175 -6.67 12.77 12.98
C THR A 175 -5.40 12.48 12.19
N PRO A 176 -5.47 12.29 10.87
CA PRO A 176 -4.28 12.17 10.03
C PRO A 176 -3.31 13.35 10.21
N GLU A 177 -3.84 14.57 10.35
CA GLU A 177 -3.07 15.79 10.50
C GLU A 177 -2.25 15.79 11.80
N GLU A 178 -2.84 15.38 12.92
CA GLU A 178 -2.14 15.26 14.20
C GLU A 178 -1.00 14.23 14.14
N VAL A 179 -1.23 13.10 13.44
CA VAL A 179 -0.19 12.08 13.24
C VAL A 179 0.95 12.59 12.36
N ILE A 180 0.62 13.32 11.29
CA ILE A 180 1.63 13.92 10.40
C ILE A 180 2.44 14.97 11.14
N GLU A 181 1.81 15.79 11.97
CA GLU A 181 2.50 16.79 12.79
C GLU A 181 3.50 16.15 13.77
N LEU A 182 3.07 15.11 14.49
CA LEU A 182 3.97 14.31 15.34
C LEU A 182 5.16 13.75 14.54
N ALA A 183 4.88 13.09 13.44
CA ALA A 183 5.90 12.46 12.61
C ALA A 183 6.95 13.48 12.09
N ASN A 184 6.51 14.67 11.71
CA ASN A 184 7.37 15.77 11.26
C ASN A 184 8.33 16.23 12.36
N GLN A 185 7.88 16.30 13.63
CA GLN A 185 8.73 16.67 14.77
C GLN A 185 9.91 15.70 14.93
N TYR A 186 9.66 14.41 14.68
CA TYR A 186 10.67 13.35 14.78
C TYR A 186 11.36 13.03 13.44
N LYS A 187 10.97 13.67 12.33
CA LYS A 187 11.48 13.42 10.97
C LYS A 187 11.30 11.96 10.54
N ILE A 188 10.20 11.35 10.94
CA ILE A 188 9.82 9.99 10.59
C ILE A 188 8.81 10.06 9.44
N PRO A 189 8.95 9.26 8.37
CA PRO A 189 7.95 9.20 7.31
C PRO A 189 6.63 8.63 7.81
N VAL A 190 5.51 9.23 7.35
CA VAL A 190 4.17 8.68 7.56
C VAL A 190 3.77 7.87 6.35
N PHE A 191 3.41 6.61 6.58
CA PHE A 191 2.87 5.73 5.55
C PHE A 191 1.35 5.68 5.71
N ILE A 192 0.62 6.18 4.71
CA ILE A 192 -0.85 6.23 4.70
C ILE A 192 -1.37 5.25 3.65
N ASP A 193 -2.28 4.35 4.03
CA ASP A 193 -2.92 3.37 3.13
C ASP A 193 -4.46 3.58 3.07
#